data_f818e5ecc0c8198f6db2cb7a33fe8ebb
#
_entry.id   f818e5ecc0c8198f6db2cb7a33fe8ebb
#
_cell.length_a   1.000
_cell.length_b   1.000
_cell.length_c   1.000
_cell.angle_alpha   90.00
_cell.angle_beta   90.00
_cell.angle_gamma   90.00
#
_symmetry.space_group_name_H-M   'P 1'
#
loop_
_entity.id
_entity.type
_entity.pdbx_description
1 polymer ?
#
loop_
_entity_poly.entity_id
_entity_poly.type
_entity_poly.pdbx_seq_one_letter_code
_entity_poly.pdbx_strand_id
1 'polypeptide(L)'
;MYKIYNNRLGSVKCDMKRRKDTSVHCNGVNIMIRHILFWNYTDKVKSEHKEKETLKFLQDSVNTMNGHIDGLMNASIGTNIAGGYDMVFYAELRDEKALQQFQNHPLHAAHKQRCAELVTERCIFSRKTGENMV
;
A
#
# COMPACT_ATOMS: atom_id res chain seq x y z
N MET A 1 3.30 -12.98 7.74
CA MET A 1 3.63 -12.61 7.35
C MET A 1 4.49 -12.04 6.93
N TYR A 2 4.66 -11.92 6.89
CA TYR A 2 5.24 -11.29 6.40
C TYR A 2 6.14 -10.94 6.58
N LYS A 3 6.23 -10.88 6.85
CA LYS A 3 6.80 -10.47 7.06
C LYS A 3 7.64 -10.09 7.01
N ILE A 4 7.73 -10.10 7.14
CA ILE A 4 8.28 -9.69 7.08
C ILE A 4 9.20 -9.41 7.17
N TYR A 5 9.45 -9.30 7.52
CA TYR A 5 10.25 -8.89 7.68
C TYR A 5 11.42 -8.95 7.28
N ASN A 6 11.69 -9.25 7.19
CA ASN A 6 12.75 -9.48 6.59
C ASN A 6 13.30 -8.30 6.09
N ASN A 7 12.57 -7.49 5.78
CA ASN A 7 13.08 -6.34 5.30
C ASN A 7 13.93 -5.79 6.31
N ARG A 8 13.72 -6.03 7.52
CA ARG A 8 14.48 -5.43 8.42
C ARG A 8 15.82 -5.93 8.33
N LEU A 9 15.99 -7.11 8.07
CA LEU A 9 17.30 -7.54 8.03
C LEU A 9 17.89 -7.00 6.87
N GLY A 10 17.15 -6.83 5.88
CA GLY A 10 17.74 -6.29 4.72
C GLY A 10 18.28 -4.98 5.07
N SER A 11 17.59 -4.25 5.81
CA SER A 11 18.05 -2.95 6.04
C SER A 11 19.27 -2.99 6.84
N VAL A 12 19.37 -3.84 7.70
CA VAL A 12 20.52 -3.91 8.46
C VAL A 12 21.73 -4.07 7.66
N LYS A 13 21.76 -4.97 6.81
CA LYS A 13 22.91 -5.12 6.05
C LYS A 13 23.14 -3.99 5.22
N CYS A 14 22.21 -3.49 4.68
CA CYS A 14 22.41 -2.41 3.82
C CYS A 14 23.08 -1.32 4.50
N ASP A 15 22.76 -1.05 5.65
CA ASP A 15 23.34 0.06 6.26
C ASP A 15 24.76 0.05 6.32
N MET A 16 25.33 -0.98 6.56
CA MET A 16 26.72 -1.01 6.65
C MET A 16 27.36 -0.45 5.48
N LYS A 17 26.97 -0.76 4.38
CA LYS A 17 27.63 -0.28 3.26
C LYS A 17 27.29 1.04 2.90
N ARG A 18 26.18 1.37 2.86
CA ARG A 18 25.92 2.66 2.36
C ARG A 18 26.05 3.70 3.29
N ARG A 19 26.32 3.50 4.48
CA ARG A 19 26.46 4.57 5.31
C ARG A 19 27.25 5.61 4.82
N LYS A 20 28.20 5.33 4.13
CA LYS A 20 29.05 6.36 3.70
C LYS A 20 28.40 7.22 2.72
N ASP A 21 27.67 6.79 1.85
CA ASP A 21 27.23 7.70 0.87
C ASP A 21 25.95 8.28 1.28
N THR A 22 25.16 7.73 2.10
CA THR A 22 24.00 8.38 2.36
C THR A 22 23.93 8.75 3.69
N SER A 23 24.33 9.78 3.98
CA SER A 23 24.26 10.27 5.23
C SER A 23 22.87 10.25 5.69
N VAL A 24 22.00 10.33 4.86
CA VAL A 24 20.68 10.32 5.19
C VAL A 24 20.26 9.18 5.97
N HIS A 25 20.68 8.07 5.68
CA HIS A 25 20.27 6.97 6.38
C HIS A 25 21.11 6.67 7.47
N CYS A 26 21.72 7.60 7.95
CA CYS A 26 22.62 7.36 8.96
C CYS A 26 22.03 6.63 10.08
N ASN A 27 20.82 6.64 10.27
CA ASN A 27 20.33 5.90 11.31
C ASN A 27 20.30 4.50 10.89
N GLY A 28 20.65 4.21 9.74
CA GLY A 28 20.72 2.89 9.30
C GLY A 28 19.45 2.17 9.12
N VAL A 29 18.38 2.81 9.15
CA VAL A 29 17.12 2.18 9.00
C VAL A 29 16.43 2.70 7.78
N ASN A 30 15.98 1.82 6.94
CA ASN A 30 15.28 2.23 5.80
C ASN A 30 13.86 2.35 6.20
N ILE A 31 13.38 3.52 6.44
CA ILE A 31 12.03 3.73 6.88
C ILE A 31 11.10 3.84 5.71
N MET A 32 10.20 2.90 5.59
CA MET A 32 9.20 2.92 4.56
C MET A 32 7.86 3.01 5.23
N ILE A 33 6.86 3.45 4.51
CA ILE A 33 5.51 3.48 5.01
C ILE A 33 4.74 2.33 4.38
N ARG A 34 4.02 1.59 5.19
CA ARG A 34 3.12 0.57 4.71
C ARG A 34 1.72 1.07 4.95
N HIS A 35 0.98 1.23 3.88
CA HIS A 35 -0.33 1.83 3.87
C HIS A 35 -1.34 0.75 3.52
N ILE A 36 -2.27 0.45 4.41
CA ILE A 36 -3.15 -0.69 4.27
C ILE A 36 -4.60 -0.24 4.43
N LEU A 37 -5.44 -0.65 3.49
CA LEU A 37 -6.86 -0.35 3.57
C LEU A 37 -7.65 -1.63 3.41
N PHE A 38 -8.72 -1.76 4.19
CA PHE A 38 -9.62 -2.90 4.09
C PHE A 38 -10.95 -2.39 3.56
N TRP A 39 -11.48 -3.06 2.56
CA TRP A 39 -12.71 -2.64 1.89
C TRP A 39 -13.70 -3.77 1.77
N ASN A 40 -14.98 -3.42 1.66
CA ASN A 40 -16.01 -4.36 1.30
C ASN A 40 -16.59 -3.94 -0.04
N TYR A 41 -17.08 -4.91 -0.81
CA TYR A 41 -17.84 -4.58 -2.01
C TYR A 41 -19.17 -3.94 -1.60
N THR A 42 -19.72 -3.09 -2.43
CA THR A 42 -21.03 -2.52 -2.16
C THR A 42 -22.09 -3.59 -2.32
N ASP A 43 -23.27 -3.34 -1.75
CA ASP A 43 -24.36 -4.27 -1.86
C ASP A 43 -24.74 -4.49 -3.32
N LYS A 44 -24.61 -3.45 -4.13
CA LYS A 44 -24.93 -3.59 -5.53
C LYS A 44 -24.01 -4.60 -6.21
N VAL A 45 -22.71 -4.51 -5.97
CA VAL A 45 -21.77 -5.45 -6.57
C VAL A 45 -22.13 -6.87 -6.12
N LYS A 46 -22.45 -7.05 -4.83
CA LYS A 46 -22.77 -8.36 -4.32
C LYS A 46 -24.07 -8.91 -4.88
N SER A 47 -25.08 -8.08 -4.98
CA SER A 47 -26.38 -8.54 -5.47
C SER A 47 -26.31 -8.91 -6.94
N GLU A 48 -25.42 -8.30 -7.68
CA GLU A 48 -25.25 -8.63 -9.09
C GLU A 48 -24.20 -9.71 -9.31
N HIS A 49 -23.64 -10.25 -8.24
CA HIS A 49 -22.63 -11.31 -8.29
C HIS A 49 -21.42 -10.90 -9.15
N LYS A 50 -20.99 -9.67 -8.98
CA LYS A 50 -19.89 -9.13 -9.78
C LYS A 50 -18.60 -8.95 -9.02
N GLU A 51 -18.41 -9.66 -7.92
CA GLU A 51 -17.23 -9.49 -7.11
C GLU A 51 -15.94 -9.79 -7.88
N LYS A 52 -15.94 -10.85 -8.66
CA LYS A 52 -14.76 -11.24 -9.37
C LYS A 52 -14.35 -10.24 -10.42
N GLU A 53 -15.27 -9.77 -11.21
CA GLU A 53 -14.90 -8.82 -12.23
C GLU A 53 -14.61 -7.45 -11.60
N THR A 54 -15.25 -7.13 -10.49
CA THR A 54 -14.95 -5.89 -9.80
C THR A 54 -13.52 -5.94 -9.26
N LEU A 55 -13.11 -7.07 -8.69
CA LEU A 55 -11.76 -7.18 -8.19
C LEU A 55 -10.75 -6.99 -9.33
N LYS A 56 -11.00 -7.59 -10.47
CA LYS A 56 -10.11 -7.46 -11.59
C LYS A 56 -10.03 -6.00 -12.04
N PHE A 57 -11.15 -5.33 -12.08
CA PHE A 57 -11.20 -3.93 -12.46
C PHE A 57 -10.39 -3.07 -11.46
N LEU A 58 -10.52 -3.37 -10.17
CA LEU A 58 -9.80 -2.63 -9.15
C LEU A 58 -8.30 -2.93 -9.22
N GLN A 59 -7.93 -4.16 -9.53
CA GLN A 59 -6.52 -4.51 -9.69
C GLN A 59 -5.91 -3.74 -10.86
N ASP A 60 -6.63 -3.65 -11.96
CA ASP A 60 -6.15 -2.91 -13.11
C ASP A 60 -6.04 -1.41 -12.76
N SER A 61 -6.99 -0.90 -12.00
CA SER A 61 -6.97 0.50 -11.60
C SER A 61 -5.77 0.79 -10.68
N VAL A 62 -5.50 -0.10 -9.73
CA VAL A 62 -4.34 0.07 -8.86
C VAL A 62 -3.06 0.06 -9.68
N ASN A 63 -3.00 -0.81 -10.67
CA ASN A 63 -1.80 -0.89 -11.50
C ASN A 63 -1.53 0.36 -12.32
N THR A 64 -2.53 1.20 -12.53
CA THR A 64 -2.28 2.45 -13.25
C THR A 64 -1.39 3.38 -12.42
N MET A 65 -1.27 3.14 -11.13
CA MET A 65 -0.45 3.98 -10.28
C MET A 65 0.96 3.44 -10.15
N ASN A 66 1.15 2.13 -10.28
CA ASN A 66 2.46 1.53 -10.11
C ASN A 66 3.42 2.01 -11.20
N GLY A 67 4.57 2.50 -10.76
CA GLY A 67 5.58 3.01 -11.68
C GLY A 67 5.35 4.43 -12.16
N HIS A 68 4.27 5.07 -11.73
CA HIS A 68 3.94 6.40 -12.22
C HIS A 68 3.78 7.45 -11.13
N ILE A 69 3.96 7.06 -9.87
CA ILE A 69 3.90 8.01 -8.76
C ILE A 69 5.22 7.93 -8.02
N ASP A 70 5.91 9.05 -7.94
CA ASP A 70 7.20 9.09 -7.28
C ASP A 70 7.04 8.71 -5.82
N GLY A 71 7.88 7.84 -5.34
CA GLY A 71 7.84 7.40 -3.94
C GLY A 71 6.90 6.23 -3.67
N LEU A 72 6.04 5.89 -4.62
CA LEU A 72 5.21 4.71 -4.49
C LEU A 72 6.04 3.53 -4.97
N MET A 73 6.40 2.64 -4.05
CA MET A 73 7.24 1.52 -4.37
C MET A 73 6.44 0.38 -4.96
N ASN A 74 5.26 0.17 -4.45
CA ASN A 74 4.39 -0.89 -4.95
C ASN A 74 3.00 -0.74 -4.37
N ALA A 75 1.99 -1.07 -5.14
CA ALA A 75 0.61 -1.09 -4.67
C ALA A 75 -0.11 -2.29 -5.24
N SER A 76 -0.96 -2.91 -4.45
CA SER A 76 -1.72 -4.07 -4.89
C SER A 76 -3.03 -4.15 -4.12
N ILE A 77 -3.98 -4.90 -4.65
CA ILE A 77 -5.24 -5.15 -3.98
C ILE A 77 -5.63 -6.60 -4.24
N GLY A 78 -6.17 -7.24 -3.26
CA GLY A 78 -6.55 -8.65 -3.40
C GLY A 78 -7.62 -9.03 -2.42
N THR A 79 -8.04 -10.28 -2.50
CA THR A 79 -9.07 -10.81 -1.64
C THR A 79 -8.52 -10.99 -0.23
N ASN A 80 -9.29 -10.59 0.76
CA ASN A 80 -8.92 -10.83 2.13
C ASN A 80 -9.39 -12.23 2.52
N ILE A 81 -8.47 -13.10 2.83
CA ILE A 81 -8.83 -14.47 3.15
C ILE A 81 -9.02 -14.69 4.65
N ALA A 82 -8.78 -13.67 5.45
CA ALA A 82 -8.91 -13.80 6.90
C ALA A 82 -10.32 -13.57 7.39
N GLY A 83 -11.18 -13.03 6.58
CA GLY A 83 -12.54 -12.74 6.99
C GLY A 83 -12.68 -11.31 7.51
N GLY A 84 -13.89 -10.88 7.67
CA GLY A 84 -14.18 -9.52 8.10
C GLY A 84 -14.40 -8.61 6.92
N TYR A 85 -13.34 -8.18 6.27
CA TYR A 85 -13.48 -7.36 5.09
C TYR A 85 -13.26 -8.22 3.84
N ASP A 86 -13.79 -7.76 2.73
CA ASP A 86 -13.73 -8.53 1.48
C ASP A 86 -12.37 -8.41 0.80
N MET A 87 -11.75 -7.25 0.86
CA MET A 87 -10.51 -6.98 0.13
C MET A 87 -9.51 -6.22 0.96
N VAL A 88 -8.25 -6.33 0.62
CA VAL A 88 -7.20 -5.54 1.23
C VAL A 88 -6.38 -4.86 0.14
N PHE A 89 -6.16 -3.57 0.32
CA PHE A 89 -5.27 -2.79 -0.53
C PHE A 89 -4.00 -2.57 0.27
N TYR A 90 -2.85 -2.74 -0.36
CA TYR A 90 -1.57 -2.59 0.30
C TYR A 90 -0.65 -1.76 -0.57
N ALA A 91 0.00 -0.79 0.02
CA ALA A 91 0.97 0.03 -0.69
C ALA A 91 2.20 0.26 0.15
N GLU A 92 3.35 0.32 -0.50
CA GLU A 92 4.60 0.64 0.14
C GLU A 92 5.08 1.97 -0.40
N LEU A 93 5.37 2.91 0.49
CA LEU A 93 5.83 4.22 0.08
C LEU A 93 7.16 4.51 0.73
N ARG A 94 7.99 5.29 0.02
CA ARG A 94 9.36 5.54 0.44
C ARG A 94 9.43 6.23 1.80
N ASP A 95 8.54 7.15 2.08
CA ASP A 95 8.54 7.89 3.33
C ASP A 95 7.21 8.61 3.51
N GLU A 96 7.07 9.37 4.59
CA GLU A 96 5.82 10.06 4.86
C GLU A 96 5.50 11.11 3.82
N LYS A 97 6.52 11.75 3.26
CA LYS A 97 6.27 12.75 2.25
C LYS A 97 5.71 12.07 1.02
N ALA A 98 6.23 10.90 0.67
CA ALA A 98 5.72 10.15 -0.48
C ALA A 98 4.27 9.74 -0.24
N LEU A 99 3.90 9.42 1.00
CA LEU A 99 2.52 9.07 1.31
C LEU A 99 1.63 10.28 1.05
N GLN A 100 2.04 11.46 1.48
CA GLN A 100 1.24 12.65 1.25
C GLN A 100 1.12 12.94 -0.24
N GLN A 101 2.21 12.78 -0.99
CA GLN A 101 2.17 13.01 -2.41
C GLN A 101 1.28 11.99 -3.11
N PHE A 102 1.31 10.75 -2.66
CA PHE A 102 0.47 9.72 -3.22
C PHE A 102 -1.01 10.06 -2.99
N GLN A 103 -1.35 10.45 -1.78
CA GLN A 103 -2.73 10.76 -1.45
C GLN A 103 -3.29 11.94 -2.23
N ASN A 104 -2.43 12.85 -2.65
CA ASN A 104 -2.85 14.03 -3.40
C ASN A 104 -2.58 13.93 -4.90
N HIS A 105 -2.10 12.79 -5.37
CA HIS A 105 -1.70 12.64 -6.76
C HIS A 105 -2.93 12.48 -7.67
N PRO A 106 -2.93 13.05 -8.86
CA PRO A 106 -4.06 12.92 -9.78
C PRO A 106 -4.41 11.47 -10.12
N LEU A 107 -3.40 10.60 -10.21
CA LEU A 107 -3.68 9.20 -10.51
C LEU A 107 -4.39 8.52 -9.34
N HIS A 108 -4.10 8.93 -8.11
CA HIS A 108 -4.78 8.40 -6.95
C HIS A 108 -6.22 8.92 -6.93
N ALA A 109 -6.41 10.19 -7.30
CA ALA A 109 -7.76 10.75 -7.37
C ALA A 109 -8.60 10.01 -8.40
N ALA A 110 -8.01 9.69 -9.55
CA ALA A 110 -8.72 8.94 -10.58
C ALA A 110 -9.08 7.53 -10.09
N HIS A 111 -8.15 6.90 -9.37
CA HIS A 111 -8.41 5.58 -8.80
C HIS A 111 -9.54 5.67 -7.78
N LYS A 112 -9.53 6.69 -6.94
CA LYS A 112 -10.59 6.85 -5.95
C LYS A 112 -11.95 7.02 -6.61
N GLN A 113 -12.02 7.72 -7.70
CA GLN A 113 -13.27 7.88 -8.40
C GLN A 113 -13.77 6.55 -8.95
N ARG A 114 -12.87 5.72 -9.45
CA ARG A 114 -13.28 4.41 -9.95
C ARG A 114 -13.78 3.52 -8.83
N CYS A 115 -13.27 3.69 -7.62
CA CYS A 115 -13.68 2.90 -6.48
C CYS A 115 -15.00 3.32 -5.88
N ALA A 116 -15.39 4.55 -6.10
CA ALA A 116 -16.44 5.19 -5.32
C ALA A 116 -17.76 4.42 -5.26
N GLU A 117 -18.14 3.77 -6.34
CA GLU A 117 -19.39 3.05 -6.34
C GLU A 117 -19.23 1.54 -6.24
N LEU A 118 -18.02 1.09 -6.02
CA LEU A 118 -17.74 -0.33 -6.00
C LEU A 118 -17.40 -0.85 -4.61
N VAL A 119 -16.85 0.01 -3.75
CA VAL A 119 -16.41 -0.40 -2.43
C VAL A 119 -16.91 0.52 -1.34
N THR A 120 -16.97 0.00 -0.12
CA THR A 120 -17.44 0.76 1.01
C THR A 120 -16.76 0.28 2.29
N GLU A 121 -16.94 1.04 3.35
CA GLU A 121 -16.49 0.67 4.69
C GLU A 121 -15.04 0.33 4.80
N ARG A 122 -14.19 1.25 4.48
CA ARG A 122 -12.78 0.99 4.56
C ARG A 122 -12.23 1.32 5.93
N CYS A 123 -11.18 0.60 6.27
CA CYS A 123 -10.42 0.85 7.46
C CYS A 123 -9.00 1.12 7.01
N ILE A 124 -8.36 2.16 7.51
CA ILE A 124 -7.07 2.61 7.00
C ILE A 124 -6.00 2.51 8.07
N PHE A 125 -4.87 1.91 7.73
CA PHE A 125 -3.71 1.86 8.58
C PHE A 125 -2.49 2.33 7.81
N SER A 126 -1.64 3.13 8.44
CA SER A 126 -0.36 3.51 7.85
C SER A 126 0.67 3.43 8.95
N ARG A 127 1.79 2.81 8.67
CA ARG A 127 2.78 2.58 9.67
C ARG A 127 4.17 2.65 9.10
N LYS A 128 5.12 3.16 9.85
CA LYS A 128 6.50 3.20 9.44
C LYS A 128 7.15 1.88 9.79
N THR A 129 7.97 1.34 8.90
CA THR A 129 8.71 0.16 9.20
C THR A 129 9.86 0.54 10.11
N GLY A 130 10.26 -0.38 10.93
CA GLY A 130 11.39 -0.14 11.84
C GLY A 130 11.06 0.66 13.06
N GLU A 131 9.88 1.17 13.17
CA GLU A 131 9.54 2.03 14.24
C GLU A 131 9.47 1.33 15.57
N ASN A 132 9.13 0.17 15.71
CA ASN A 132 9.08 -0.52 16.95
C ASN A 132 10.06 -1.62 17.04
N MET A 133 11.24 -1.37 16.56
CA MET A 133 12.22 -2.38 16.55
C MET A 133 12.92 -2.52 17.87
N VAL A 134 12.55 -1.83 18.84
CA VAL A 134 13.24 -1.93 20.12
C VAL A 134 12.72 -3.05 20.92
#